data_47e030293022cb087ffdbaa713e9703b
#
_entry.id   47e030293022cb087ffdbaa713e9703b
#
_cell.length_a   1.000
_cell.length_b   1.000
_cell.length_c   1.000
_cell.angle_alpha   90.00
_cell.angle_beta   90.00
_cell.angle_gamma   90.00
#
_symmetry.space_group_name_H-M   'P 1'
#
loop_
_entity.id
_entity.type
_entity.pdbx_description
1 polymer ?
#
loop_
_entity_poly.entity_id
_entity_poly.type
_entity_poly.pdbx_seq_one_letter_code
_entity_poly.pdbx_strand_id
1 'polypeptide(L)'
;VVLTTVASLSAMGFVLKKVTRWEALKSLKYIDADVNYEKEEIRSCGNISMKTMAWRNVTRSKKRLLISVLSLVLGGIVVLGAVVITTGSNLQNQIKENPDFKIGILAGIFRFPEKVPEEINDDTPVLSEGLVKQMQKLGGIKENTIQLVKGSYATIDFAKDEALLPRKKSLETAESDLQFATLQIVEEDFISELETYVQENHFPVDIESLKNGTGCILLHYHEMSEILEKEAAEICGMPIHFYSLNAYGEQGDKSAFEKGTLNCAGYLDFTAKYFPKLQTTSMGNQIHYFIMTKKAFDSLGFPEKTFDMCFDAEEEEQVMINQKLQQLVQQENRKSGEMDTFYVHANYTILQAEQNRIDTANIILGALAYGIMLIGILNYCHTILANQSIRKREFATMISIGLTKKQLWKMLMWEGMYYWVMIMGGLVTIGSLIVIVLARMIQKKLLYFKFVYPLTQIVLFAVIMLAINFVLTTIIYSGSKKWKLNLRIED
;
A
#
# COMPACT_ATOMS: atom_id res chain seq x y z
N VAL A 1 -23.00 12.54 -10.31
CA VAL A 1 -24.11 12.85 -11.22
C VAL A 1 -24.48 14.33 -11.11
N VAL A 2 -24.84 14.88 -9.93
CA VAL A 2 -25.24 16.29 -9.77
C VAL A 2 -24.16 17.26 -10.24
N LEU A 3 -22.89 17.02 -9.86
CA LEU A 3 -21.77 17.89 -10.22
C LEU A 3 -21.48 17.88 -11.72
N THR A 4 -21.63 16.73 -12.37
CA THR A 4 -21.44 16.58 -13.81
C THR A 4 -22.58 17.23 -14.60
N THR A 5 -23.83 17.13 -14.14
CA THR A 5 -24.97 17.81 -14.78
C THR A 5 -24.87 19.32 -14.62
N VAL A 6 -24.48 19.83 -13.47
CA VAL A 6 -24.25 21.27 -13.25
C VAL A 6 -23.11 21.79 -14.13
N ALA A 7 -22.00 21.07 -14.23
CA ALA A 7 -20.88 21.43 -15.10
C ALA A 7 -21.28 21.43 -16.58
N SER A 8 -22.06 20.44 -17.04
CA SER A 8 -22.55 20.36 -18.40
C SER A 8 -23.53 21.49 -18.73
N LEU A 9 -24.47 21.79 -17.83
CA LEU A 9 -25.42 22.89 -17.98
C LEU A 9 -24.72 24.25 -17.97
N SER A 10 -23.70 24.43 -17.13
CA SER A 10 -22.89 25.67 -17.08
C SER A 10 -22.11 25.86 -18.38
N ALA A 11 -21.48 24.80 -18.89
CA ALA A 11 -20.77 24.85 -20.17
C ALA A 11 -21.71 25.15 -21.33
N MET A 12 -22.88 24.51 -21.34
CA MET A 12 -23.91 24.74 -22.37
C MET A 12 -24.45 26.17 -22.30
N GLY A 13 -24.73 26.71 -21.10
CA GLY A 13 -25.13 28.08 -20.87
C GLY A 13 -24.10 29.10 -21.34
N PHE A 14 -22.81 28.82 -21.11
CA PHE A 14 -21.72 29.67 -21.57
C PHE A 14 -21.62 29.70 -23.09
N VAL A 15 -21.75 28.55 -23.75
CA VAL A 15 -21.75 28.45 -25.21
C VAL A 15 -22.96 29.17 -25.80
N LEU A 16 -24.17 28.95 -25.27
CA LEU A 16 -25.40 29.62 -25.69
C LEU A 16 -25.25 31.15 -25.56
N LYS A 17 -24.77 31.65 -24.43
CA LYS A 17 -24.52 33.08 -24.19
C LYS A 17 -23.50 33.67 -25.17
N LYS A 18 -22.52 32.88 -25.61
CA LYS A 18 -21.54 33.28 -26.62
C LYS A 18 -22.14 33.34 -28.00
N VAL A 19 -22.96 32.34 -28.38
CA VAL A 19 -23.60 32.25 -29.70
C VAL A 19 -24.69 33.32 -29.88
N THR A 20 -25.52 33.57 -28.85
CA THR A 20 -26.58 34.59 -28.90
C THR A 20 -26.04 36.03 -28.99
N ARG A 21 -24.77 36.27 -28.66
CA ARG A 21 -24.12 37.58 -28.84
C ARG A 21 -23.55 37.81 -30.24
N TRP A 22 -23.60 36.80 -31.11
CA TRP A 22 -23.09 36.94 -32.47
C TRP A 22 -24.13 37.55 -33.39
N GLU A 23 -23.69 38.51 -34.18
CA GLU A 23 -24.51 39.03 -35.30
C GLU A 23 -24.80 37.87 -36.27
N ALA A 24 -26.01 37.81 -36.83
CA ALA A 24 -26.44 36.74 -37.71
C ALA A 24 -25.48 36.48 -38.90
N LEU A 25 -24.85 37.52 -39.43
CA LEU A 25 -23.82 37.43 -40.48
C LEU A 25 -22.50 36.78 -39.98
N LYS A 26 -22.13 36.94 -38.70
CA LYS A 26 -20.96 36.29 -38.10
C LYS A 26 -21.24 34.83 -37.82
N SER A 27 -22.47 34.45 -37.45
CA SER A 27 -22.84 33.06 -37.21
C SER A 27 -22.88 32.22 -38.47
N LEU A 28 -23.28 32.80 -39.60
CA LEU A 28 -23.28 32.17 -40.95
C LEU A 28 -21.86 32.06 -41.55
N LYS A 29 -20.96 33.00 -41.21
CA LYS A 29 -19.53 32.95 -41.60
C LYS A 29 -18.59 32.42 -40.54
N TYR A 30 -19.14 31.82 -39.48
CA TYR A 30 -18.29 31.29 -38.43
C TYR A 30 -17.49 30.09 -38.94
N ILE A 31 -16.36 30.43 -39.46
CA ILE A 31 -15.22 29.53 -39.54
C ILE A 31 -14.51 29.80 -38.21
N ASP A 32 -14.27 28.75 -37.39
CA ASP A 32 -13.52 28.87 -36.14
C ASP A 32 -12.07 29.26 -36.45
N ALA A 33 -11.93 30.46 -36.90
CA ALA A 33 -10.71 31.12 -37.30
C ALA A 33 -10.26 32.04 -36.16
N ASP A 34 -9.90 31.44 -34.99
CA ASP A 34 -8.80 31.98 -34.19
C ASP A 34 -7.47 31.68 -34.91
N VAL A 35 -7.48 31.74 -36.21
CA VAL A 35 -6.27 31.86 -37.02
C VAL A 35 -6.03 33.35 -37.14
N ASN A 36 -5.32 33.92 -36.20
CA ASN A 36 -4.61 35.17 -36.42
C ASN A 36 -3.73 34.94 -37.64
N TYR A 37 -4.17 35.42 -38.79
CA TYR A 37 -3.31 35.69 -39.93
C TYR A 37 -2.44 36.93 -39.52
N GLU A 38 -1.62 36.81 -38.49
CA GLU A 38 -0.44 37.63 -38.41
C GLU A 38 0.35 37.33 -39.68
N LYS A 39 0.66 38.36 -40.43
CA LYS A 39 1.51 38.33 -41.61
C LYS A 39 2.82 37.64 -41.22
N GLU A 40 2.87 36.31 -41.23
CA GLU A 40 4.12 35.60 -41.26
C GLU A 40 4.78 35.96 -42.58
N GLU A 41 5.85 36.76 -42.54
CA GLU A 41 6.76 36.95 -43.65
C GLU A 41 6.96 35.59 -44.34
N ILE A 42 6.65 35.54 -45.64
CA ILE A 42 6.91 34.41 -46.51
C ILE A 42 8.45 34.26 -46.60
N ARG A 43 9.06 33.67 -45.61
CA ARG A 43 10.43 33.20 -45.73
C ARG A 43 10.41 32.02 -46.68
N SER A 44 11.03 32.16 -47.85
CA SER A 44 11.25 31.09 -48.80
C SER A 44 12.02 29.96 -48.11
N CYS A 45 11.32 28.98 -47.64
CA CYS A 45 11.95 27.79 -47.04
C CYS A 45 12.28 26.82 -48.15
N GLY A 46 13.56 26.52 -48.29
CA GLY A 46 14.03 25.32 -49.00
C GLY A 46 13.32 24.07 -48.49
N ASN A 47 13.52 22.93 -49.13
CA ASN A 47 12.93 21.62 -48.99
C ASN A 47 12.16 21.38 -47.66
N ILE A 48 10.86 21.69 -47.59
CA ILE A 48 10.03 21.53 -46.39
C ILE A 48 9.74 20.03 -46.22
N SER A 49 10.33 19.43 -45.21
CA SER A 49 10.05 18.04 -44.83
C SER A 49 8.60 17.87 -44.40
N MET A 50 7.96 16.73 -44.74
CA MET A 50 6.62 16.37 -44.26
C MET A 50 6.51 16.39 -42.72
N LYS A 51 7.60 16.09 -42.04
CA LYS A 51 7.69 16.16 -40.57
C LYS A 51 7.51 17.60 -40.06
N THR A 52 8.25 18.56 -40.64
CA THR A 52 8.18 19.96 -40.25
C THR A 52 6.78 20.53 -40.53
N MET A 53 6.17 20.14 -41.64
CA MET A 53 4.82 20.55 -41.99
C MET A 53 3.78 20.02 -41.00
N ALA A 54 3.87 18.73 -40.63
CA ALA A 54 3.05 18.11 -39.61
C ALA A 54 3.20 18.80 -38.23
N TRP A 55 4.42 19.12 -37.81
CA TRP A 55 4.68 19.83 -36.56
C TRP A 55 4.01 21.21 -36.53
N ARG A 56 4.19 22.01 -37.61
CA ARG A 56 3.53 23.32 -37.72
C ARG A 56 1.99 23.21 -37.65
N ASN A 57 1.45 22.18 -38.27
CA ASN A 57 0.00 21.91 -38.23
C ASN A 57 -0.50 21.62 -36.81
N VAL A 58 0.21 20.77 -36.06
CA VAL A 58 -0.13 20.41 -34.68
C VAL A 58 -0.05 21.61 -33.75
N THR A 59 0.98 22.45 -33.93
CA THR A 59 1.24 23.61 -33.05
C THR A 59 0.43 24.84 -33.44
N ARG A 60 -0.26 24.87 -34.58
CA ARG A 60 -1.06 25.98 -35.06
C ARG A 60 -2.19 26.37 -34.08
N SER A 61 -2.81 25.41 -33.42
CA SER A 61 -3.87 25.63 -32.41
C SER A 61 -3.43 25.19 -31.02
N LYS A 62 -2.51 25.96 -30.39
CA LYS A 62 -1.90 25.62 -29.09
C LYS A 62 -2.92 25.29 -27.99
N LYS A 63 -4.05 26.03 -27.90
CA LYS A 63 -5.09 25.81 -26.90
C LYS A 63 -5.76 24.44 -27.07
N ARG A 64 -6.14 24.05 -28.29
CA ARG A 64 -6.76 22.73 -28.56
C ARG A 64 -5.77 21.59 -28.33
N LEU A 65 -4.53 21.76 -28.78
CA LEU A 65 -3.43 20.83 -28.51
C LEU A 65 -3.27 20.59 -27.02
N LEU A 66 -3.14 21.67 -26.23
CA LEU A 66 -2.95 21.57 -24.78
C LEU A 66 -4.12 20.84 -24.11
N ILE A 67 -5.36 21.20 -24.42
CA ILE A 67 -6.55 20.59 -23.82
C ILE A 67 -6.61 19.10 -24.14
N SER A 68 -6.36 18.69 -25.39
CA SER A 68 -6.39 17.29 -25.78
C SER A 68 -5.29 16.46 -25.14
N VAL A 69 -4.05 16.98 -25.12
CA VAL A 69 -2.91 16.31 -24.48
C VAL A 69 -3.15 16.21 -22.97
N LEU A 70 -3.57 17.31 -22.33
CA LEU A 70 -3.79 17.36 -20.88
C LEU A 70 -4.93 16.40 -20.48
N SER A 71 -6.03 16.34 -21.23
CA SER A 71 -7.16 15.44 -20.95
C SER A 71 -6.72 13.98 -20.94
N LEU A 72 -5.91 13.56 -21.94
CA LEU A 72 -5.40 12.18 -22.01
C LEU A 72 -4.34 11.88 -20.95
N VAL A 73 -3.43 12.82 -20.69
CA VAL A 73 -2.42 12.66 -19.62
C VAL A 73 -3.11 12.53 -18.28
N LEU A 74 -4.10 13.36 -17.97
CA LEU A 74 -4.88 13.26 -16.72
C LEU A 74 -5.63 11.92 -16.62
N GLY A 75 -6.30 11.49 -17.70
CA GLY A 75 -6.94 10.18 -17.75
C GLY A 75 -5.96 9.03 -17.51
N GLY A 76 -4.80 9.10 -18.14
CA GLY A 76 -3.71 8.13 -17.93
C GLY A 76 -3.20 8.12 -16.47
N ILE A 77 -3.01 9.29 -15.86
CA ILE A 77 -2.59 9.41 -14.45
C ILE A 77 -3.61 8.74 -13.51
N VAL A 78 -4.90 8.94 -13.74
CA VAL A 78 -5.95 8.31 -12.93
C VAL A 78 -5.90 6.79 -13.05
N VAL A 79 -5.71 6.25 -14.26
CA VAL A 79 -5.56 4.79 -14.47
C VAL A 79 -4.31 4.27 -13.76
N LEU A 80 -3.15 4.93 -13.94
CA LEU A 80 -1.91 4.51 -13.28
C LEU A 80 -2.02 4.58 -11.75
N GLY A 81 -2.65 5.64 -11.23
CA GLY A 81 -2.92 5.79 -9.80
C GLY A 81 -3.81 4.68 -9.26
N ALA A 82 -4.91 4.36 -9.95
CA ALA A 82 -5.80 3.27 -9.58
C ALA A 82 -5.06 1.92 -9.55
N VAL A 83 -4.26 1.62 -10.59
CA VAL A 83 -3.45 0.40 -10.64
C VAL A 83 -2.46 0.32 -9.49
N VAL A 84 -1.74 1.41 -9.19
CA VAL A 84 -0.76 1.44 -8.10
C VAL A 84 -1.44 1.25 -6.74
N ILE A 85 -2.62 1.86 -6.53
CA ILE A 85 -3.38 1.66 -5.30
C ILE A 85 -3.83 0.21 -5.17
N THR A 86 -4.44 -0.36 -6.22
CA THR A 86 -4.99 -1.73 -6.16
C THR A 86 -3.90 -2.79 -6.02
N THR A 87 -2.79 -2.66 -6.74
CA THR A 87 -1.67 -3.62 -6.65
C THR A 87 -0.85 -3.44 -5.38
N GLY A 88 -0.63 -2.19 -4.95
CA GLY A 88 0.17 -1.87 -3.78
C GLY A 88 -0.53 -2.16 -2.45
N SER A 89 -1.86 -1.96 -2.39
CA SER A 89 -2.68 -2.21 -1.19
C SER A 89 -3.21 -3.64 -1.12
N ASN A 90 -2.63 -4.57 -1.86
CA ASN A 90 -3.06 -5.96 -1.81
C ASN A 90 -2.73 -6.57 -0.45
N LEU A 91 -3.74 -7.13 0.22
CA LEU A 91 -3.62 -7.82 1.51
C LEU A 91 -2.61 -8.99 1.44
N GLN A 92 -2.45 -9.62 0.27
CA GLN A 92 -1.41 -10.62 0.04
C GLN A 92 0.00 -10.13 0.34
N ASN A 93 0.28 -8.83 0.18
CA ASN A 93 1.59 -8.28 0.50
C ASN A 93 1.88 -8.28 2.00
N GLN A 94 0.84 -8.10 2.82
CA GLN A 94 0.93 -8.16 4.28
C GLN A 94 1.03 -9.61 4.76
N ILE A 95 0.19 -10.48 4.22
CA ILE A 95 0.06 -11.87 4.66
C ILE A 95 1.29 -12.70 4.27
N LYS A 96 1.91 -12.46 3.10
CA LYS A 96 3.13 -13.16 2.67
C LYS A 96 4.35 -12.90 3.57
N GLU A 97 4.30 -11.90 4.43
CA GLU A 97 5.37 -11.62 5.40
C GLU A 97 5.16 -12.34 6.74
N ASN A 98 3.94 -12.86 6.98
CA ASN A 98 3.59 -13.62 8.16
C ASN A 98 3.62 -15.12 7.85
N PRO A 99 3.90 -15.98 8.84
CA PRO A 99 3.79 -17.43 8.68
C PRO A 99 2.42 -17.84 8.17
N ASP A 100 2.36 -18.91 7.34
CA ASP A 100 1.09 -19.43 6.81
C ASP A 100 0.13 -19.86 7.91
N PHE A 101 0.68 -20.40 9.00
CA PHE A 101 -0.07 -20.83 10.17
C PHE A 101 0.52 -20.26 11.46
N LYS A 102 -0.37 -19.84 12.35
CA LYS A 102 -0.05 -19.49 13.73
C LYS A 102 -1.08 -20.15 14.64
N ILE A 103 -0.60 -20.94 15.57
CA ILE A 103 -1.39 -21.60 16.60
C ILE A 103 -0.96 -21.01 17.93
N GLY A 104 -1.89 -20.59 18.75
CA GLY A 104 -1.56 -19.93 20.01
C GLY A 104 -2.70 -19.96 21.00
N ILE A 105 -2.49 -19.24 22.09
CA ILE A 105 -3.40 -19.14 23.21
C ILE A 105 -4.15 -17.82 23.11
N LEU A 106 -5.46 -17.87 23.19
CA LEU A 106 -6.27 -16.72 23.55
C LEU A 106 -6.23 -16.59 25.07
N ALA A 107 -5.18 -16.02 25.61
CA ALA A 107 -5.11 -15.79 27.04
C ALA A 107 -6.31 -14.92 27.48
N GLY A 108 -7.09 -15.41 28.41
CA GLY A 108 -8.29 -14.73 28.93
C GLY A 108 -8.01 -13.34 29.50
N ILE A 109 -6.77 -13.08 29.90
CA ILE A 109 -6.22 -11.78 30.34
C ILE A 109 -6.51 -10.66 29.33
N PHE A 110 -6.40 -10.96 28.04
CA PHE A 110 -6.47 -9.96 26.99
C PHE A 110 -7.86 -9.83 26.37
N ARG A 111 -8.74 -10.78 26.67
CA ARG A 111 -10.10 -10.80 26.16
C ARG A 111 -11.06 -9.93 27.01
N PHE A 112 -10.75 -9.83 28.33
CA PHE A 112 -11.63 -9.17 29.29
C PHE A 112 -10.80 -8.41 30.34
N PRO A 113 -10.34 -7.19 30.05
CA PRO A 113 -9.55 -6.39 31.00
C PRO A 113 -10.31 -6.08 32.30
N GLU A 114 -11.62 -6.30 32.35
CA GLU A 114 -12.45 -6.11 33.56
C GLU A 114 -12.54 -7.35 34.46
N LYS A 115 -12.09 -8.53 34.00
CA LYS A 115 -12.05 -9.72 34.83
C LYS A 115 -10.79 -9.76 35.66
N VAL A 116 -11.01 -9.88 36.96
CA VAL A 116 -9.99 -9.96 37.96
C VAL A 116 -9.01 -11.10 37.65
N PRO A 117 -7.71 -10.84 37.75
CA PRO A 117 -6.64 -11.78 37.45
C PRO A 117 -6.54 -12.99 38.39
N GLU A 118 -7.49 -13.24 39.27
CA GLU A 118 -7.56 -14.42 40.13
C GLU A 118 -7.52 -15.75 39.36
N GLU A 119 -7.86 -15.71 38.06
CA GLU A 119 -7.82 -16.88 37.17
C GLU A 119 -6.44 -17.10 36.51
N ILE A 120 -5.47 -16.17 36.68
CA ILE A 120 -4.15 -16.25 36.07
C ILE A 120 -3.15 -16.69 37.11
N ASN A 121 -2.77 -17.92 37.01
CA ASN A 121 -1.76 -18.55 37.85
C ASN A 121 -0.70 -19.23 36.98
N ASP A 122 0.26 -19.88 37.64
CA ASP A 122 1.32 -20.61 36.94
C ASP A 122 0.77 -21.82 36.12
N ASP A 123 -0.50 -22.20 36.33
CA ASP A 123 -1.21 -23.26 35.58
C ASP A 123 -1.93 -22.73 34.34
N THR A 124 -1.77 -21.45 33.97
CA THR A 124 -2.37 -20.88 32.76
C THR A 124 -2.10 -21.78 31.55
N PRO A 125 -3.12 -22.14 30.77
CA PRO A 125 -2.99 -23.08 29.65
C PRO A 125 -1.94 -22.59 28.66
N VAL A 126 -1.09 -23.49 28.22
CA VAL A 126 -0.04 -23.26 27.23
C VAL A 126 -0.06 -24.40 26.22
N LEU A 127 0.54 -24.21 25.05
CA LEU A 127 0.69 -25.32 24.11
C LEU A 127 1.49 -26.44 24.75
N SER A 128 0.85 -27.58 25.00
CA SER A 128 1.54 -28.72 25.59
C SER A 128 2.59 -29.27 24.61
N GLU A 129 3.70 -29.79 25.14
CA GLU A 129 4.73 -30.44 24.30
C GLU A 129 4.14 -31.57 23.44
N GLY A 130 3.14 -32.28 23.98
CA GLY A 130 2.44 -33.34 23.24
C GLY A 130 1.70 -32.80 22.02
N LEU A 131 0.99 -31.69 22.18
CA LEU A 131 0.28 -31.01 21.10
C LEU A 131 1.27 -30.46 20.05
N VAL A 132 2.34 -29.78 20.49
CA VAL A 132 3.38 -29.27 19.58
C VAL A 132 4.00 -30.40 18.74
N LYS A 133 4.37 -31.52 19.38
CA LYS A 133 4.92 -32.70 18.68
C LYS A 133 3.93 -33.32 17.70
N GLN A 134 2.62 -33.32 18.02
CA GLN A 134 1.60 -33.80 17.09
C GLN A 134 1.44 -32.86 15.88
N MET A 135 1.45 -31.55 16.09
CA MET A 135 1.40 -30.57 15.01
C MET A 135 2.63 -30.65 14.10
N GLN A 136 3.83 -30.78 14.67
CA GLN A 136 5.08 -30.92 13.90
C GLN A 136 5.13 -32.17 13.01
N LYS A 137 4.38 -33.22 13.35
CA LYS A 137 4.29 -34.47 12.56
C LYS A 137 3.29 -34.40 11.41
N LEU A 138 2.57 -33.30 11.24
CA LEU A 138 1.66 -33.14 10.09
C LEU A 138 2.48 -33.06 8.81
N GLY A 139 2.11 -33.85 7.80
CA GLY A 139 2.75 -33.75 6.47
C GLY A 139 2.47 -32.41 5.81
N GLY A 140 3.39 -31.94 4.97
CA GLY A 140 3.27 -30.69 4.22
C GLY A 140 3.76 -29.43 4.94
N ILE A 141 4.24 -29.56 6.19
CA ILE A 141 4.88 -28.47 6.92
C ILE A 141 6.32 -28.31 6.45
N LYS A 142 6.76 -27.06 6.26
CA LYS A 142 8.16 -26.73 5.98
C LYS A 142 8.92 -26.67 7.30
N GLU A 143 9.62 -27.76 7.63
CA GLU A 143 10.28 -27.93 8.95
C GLU A 143 11.23 -26.77 9.30
N ASN A 144 11.92 -26.21 8.32
CA ASN A 144 12.86 -25.09 8.51
C ASN A 144 12.16 -23.73 8.82
N THR A 145 10.83 -23.67 8.76
CA THR A 145 10.07 -22.46 9.08
C THR A 145 9.37 -22.52 10.43
N ILE A 146 9.49 -23.65 11.14
CA ILE A 146 8.85 -23.83 12.44
C ILE A 146 9.51 -22.90 13.46
N GLN A 147 8.71 -22.02 14.05
CA GLN A 147 9.11 -21.10 15.11
C GLN A 147 8.21 -21.30 16.33
N LEU A 148 8.79 -21.44 17.50
CA LEU A 148 8.08 -21.54 18.76
C LEU A 148 8.29 -20.25 19.55
N VAL A 149 7.19 -19.58 19.90
CA VAL A 149 7.24 -18.44 20.82
C VAL A 149 7.22 -18.98 22.24
N LYS A 150 8.33 -18.82 22.92
CA LYS A 150 8.56 -19.39 24.27
C LYS A 150 8.80 -18.30 25.30
N GLY A 151 8.41 -18.58 26.53
CA GLY A 151 8.62 -17.63 27.64
C GLY A 151 7.78 -17.96 28.85
N SER A 152 7.37 -16.95 29.61
CA SER A 152 6.46 -17.07 30.74
C SER A 152 5.65 -15.79 30.95
N TYR A 153 4.62 -15.87 31.76
CA TYR A 153 3.95 -14.67 32.29
C TYR A 153 4.59 -14.30 33.65
N ALA A 154 4.61 -13.01 33.93
CA ALA A 154 5.15 -12.44 35.16
C ALA A 154 4.28 -11.28 35.64
N THR A 155 4.55 -10.80 36.85
CA THR A 155 4.02 -9.55 37.38
C THR A 155 5.17 -8.56 37.55
N ILE A 156 4.95 -7.29 37.25
CA ILE A 156 5.89 -6.16 37.42
C ILE A 156 5.24 -5.10 38.31
N ASP A 157 6.07 -4.29 38.98
CA ASP A 157 5.62 -3.29 39.94
C ASP A 157 5.97 -1.86 39.51
N PHE A 158 4.97 -1.11 39.04
CA PHE A 158 5.12 0.28 38.60
C PHE A 158 5.39 1.27 39.78
N ALA A 159 5.09 0.87 41.00
CA ALA A 159 5.40 1.70 42.16
C ALA A 159 6.89 1.59 42.57
N LYS A 160 7.49 0.43 42.35
CA LYS A 160 8.87 0.15 42.75
C LYS A 160 9.90 0.54 41.65
N ASP A 161 9.56 0.28 40.38
CA ASP A 161 10.52 0.32 39.27
C ASP A 161 10.44 1.61 38.48
N GLU A 162 11.41 2.51 38.67
CA GLU A 162 11.51 3.77 37.93
C GLU A 162 11.69 3.52 36.41
N ALA A 163 12.32 2.41 36.03
CA ALA A 163 12.43 1.99 34.62
C ALA A 163 11.08 1.85 33.88
N LEU A 164 9.99 1.66 34.62
CA LEU A 164 8.66 1.50 34.07
C LEU A 164 7.85 2.82 33.98
N LEU A 165 8.37 3.94 34.51
CA LEU A 165 7.69 5.23 34.52
C LEU A 165 7.29 5.72 33.11
N PRO A 166 8.12 5.64 32.06
CA PRO A 166 7.71 6.05 30.72
C PRO A 166 6.54 5.22 30.21
N ARG A 167 6.55 3.92 30.49
CA ARG A 167 5.46 3.01 30.13
C ARG A 167 4.18 3.33 30.91
N LYS A 168 4.27 3.60 32.21
CA LYS A 168 3.14 4.02 33.05
C LYS A 168 2.51 5.30 32.54
N LYS A 169 3.30 6.30 32.15
CA LYS A 169 2.82 7.55 31.55
C LYS A 169 2.13 7.35 30.20
N SER A 170 2.60 6.40 29.41
CA SER A 170 1.98 6.08 28.09
C SER A 170 0.62 5.39 28.21
N LEU A 171 0.34 4.79 29.38
CA LEU A 171 -0.94 4.17 29.71
C LEU A 171 -1.74 5.15 30.58
N GLU A 172 -2.64 5.90 30.00
CA GLU A 172 -3.43 6.93 30.70
C GLU A 172 -4.24 6.41 31.91
N THR A 173 -4.30 5.09 32.16
CA THR A 173 -5.25 4.42 33.07
C THR A 173 -4.65 3.41 34.05
N ALA A 174 -3.35 3.42 34.35
CA ALA A 174 -2.78 2.47 35.31
C ALA A 174 -3.23 2.77 36.75
N GLU A 175 -4.37 2.22 37.17
CA GLU A 175 -4.89 2.33 38.55
C GLU A 175 -4.14 1.45 39.54
N SER A 176 -3.52 0.32 39.07
CA SER A 176 -2.77 -0.63 39.90
C SER A 176 -1.27 -0.48 39.73
N ASP A 177 -0.53 -0.56 40.83
CA ASP A 177 0.94 -0.57 40.81
C ASP A 177 1.49 -1.89 40.29
N LEU A 178 0.78 -3.00 40.47
CA LEU A 178 1.11 -4.31 39.93
C LEU A 178 0.42 -4.54 38.57
N GLN A 179 1.23 -4.92 37.59
CA GLN A 179 0.76 -5.15 36.23
C GLN A 179 1.26 -6.50 35.70
N PHE A 180 0.52 -7.10 34.76
CA PHE A 180 0.94 -8.31 34.09
C PHE A 180 1.95 -8.03 33.01
N ALA A 181 2.90 -8.94 32.86
CA ALA A 181 3.91 -8.89 31.81
C ALA A 181 4.04 -10.23 31.11
N THR A 182 4.34 -10.17 29.82
CA THR A 182 4.76 -11.31 29.02
C THR A 182 6.25 -11.25 28.84
N LEU A 183 6.94 -12.34 29.18
CA LEU A 183 8.39 -12.50 29.01
C LEU A 183 8.61 -13.45 27.84
N GLN A 184 9.25 -12.99 26.77
CA GLN A 184 9.58 -13.81 25.61
C GLN A 184 11.07 -14.04 25.50
N ILE A 185 11.45 -15.29 25.29
CA ILE A 185 12.81 -15.69 24.95
C ILE A 185 13.03 -15.43 23.46
N VAL A 186 14.12 -14.76 23.12
CA VAL A 186 14.53 -14.51 21.74
C VAL A 186 15.82 -15.24 21.41
N GLU A 187 15.95 -15.68 20.16
CA GLU A 187 17.11 -16.42 19.65
C GLU A 187 18.25 -15.48 19.26
N GLU A 188 19.46 -16.02 19.14
CA GLU A 188 20.68 -15.25 18.82
C GLU A 188 20.61 -14.54 17.45
N ASP A 189 19.97 -15.17 16.47
CA ASP A 189 19.79 -14.61 15.13
C ASP A 189 18.99 -13.30 15.20
N PHE A 190 17.87 -13.29 15.94
CA PHE A 190 17.08 -12.09 16.15
C PHE A 190 17.89 -10.99 16.87
N ILE A 191 18.70 -11.36 17.87
CA ILE A 191 19.53 -10.38 18.59
C ILE A 191 20.56 -9.73 17.66
N SER A 192 21.10 -10.48 16.70
CA SER A 192 22.05 -9.97 15.71
C SER A 192 21.39 -8.98 14.73
N GLU A 193 20.16 -9.28 14.29
CA GLU A 193 19.36 -8.36 13.48
C GLU A 193 18.98 -7.10 14.29
N LEU A 194 18.59 -7.28 15.55
CA LEU A 194 18.24 -6.18 16.45
C LEU A 194 19.44 -5.26 16.72
N GLU A 195 20.63 -5.82 16.89
CA GLU A 195 21.86 -5.03 17.05
C GLU A 195 22.11 -4.14 15.84
N THR A 196 21.99 -4.69 14.63
CA THR A 196 22.12 -3.93 13.39
C THR A 196 21.09 -2.81 13.31
N TYR A 197 19.83 -3.12 13.61
CA TYR A 197 18.74 -2.15 13.62
C TYR A 197 18.97 -0.99 14.60
N VAL A 198 19.41 -1.32 15.83
CA VAL A 198 19.71 -0.34 16.88
C VAL A 198 20.87 0.55 16.49
N GLN A 199 21.95 0.00 15.91
CA GLN A 199 23.12 0.75 15.46
C GLN A 199 22.79 1.69 14.28
N GLU A 200 22.04 1.23 13.29
CA GLU A 200 21.65 2.03 12.12
C GLU A 200 20.75 3.21 12.50
N ASN A 201 19.88 3.04 13.48
CA ASN A 201 18.93 4.07 13.92
C ASN A 201 19.39 4.84 15.17
N HIS A 202 20.56 4.52 15.73
CA HIS A 202 21.15 5.18 16.91
C HIS A 202 20.23 5.16 18.13
N PHE A 203 19.48 4.08 18.33
CA PHE A 203 18.65 3.93 19.52
C PHE A 203 19.49 3.69 20.78
N PRO A 204 19.10 4.26 21.93
CA PRO A 204 19.79 4.07 23.21
C PRO A 204 19.45 2.69 23.82
N VAL A 205 20.08 1.64 23.33
CA VAL A 205 19.87 0.26 23.79
C VAL A 205 21.20 -0.38 24.17
N ASP A 206 21.26 -0.97 25.35
CA ASP A 206 22.40 -1.73 25.83
C ASP A 206 22.33 -3.19 25.36
N ILE A 207 22.76 -3.42 24.12
CA ILE A 207 22.79 -4.75 23.50
C ILE A 207 23.75 -5.71 24.28
N GLU A 208 24.79 -5.19 24.88
CA GLU A 208 25.71 -6.04 25.65
C GLU A 208 25.05 -6.65 26.89
N SER A 209 24.26 -5.86 27.65
CA SER A 209 23.52 -6.37 28.78
C SER A 209 22.49 -7.42 28.37
N LEU A 210 21.83 -7.22 27.21
CA LEU A 210 20.93 -8.21 26.63
C LEU A 210 21.67 -9.53 26.31
N LYS A 211 22.78 -9.48 25.55
CA LYS A 211 23.60 -10.66 25.19
C LYS A 211 24.18 -11.38 26.40
N ASN A 212 24.61 -10.62 27.40
CA ASN A 212 25.17 -11.16 28.61
C ASN A 212 24.14 -11.80 29.55
N GLY A 213 22.84 -11.63 29.27
CA GLY A 213 21.75 -12.18 30.07
C GLY A 213 21.49 -11.41 31.36
N THR A 214 21.89 -10.14 31.44
CA THR A 214 21.64 -9.25 32.58
C THR A 214 20.59 -8.21 32.29
N GLY A 215 20.13 -8.11 31.04
CA GLY A 215 19.16 -7.12 30.59
C GLY A 215 17.96 -7.72 29.84
N CYS A 216 16.90 -6.93 29.76
CA CYS A 216 15.71 -7.21 28.96
C CYS A 216 15.26 -5.93 28.22
N ILE A 217 14.58 -6.08 27.10
CA ILE A 217 14.03 -4.96 26.32
C ILE A 217 12.51 -4.96 26.47
N LEU A 218 11.95 -3.80 26.80
CA LEU A 218 10.51 -3.56 26.82
C LEU A 218 10.06 -3.14 25.40
N LEU A 219 9.02 -3.75 24.89
CA LEU A 219 8.43 -3.43 23.58
C LEU A 219 7.21 -2.52 23.74
N HIS A 220 7.15 -1.50 22.91
CA HIS A 220 6.00 -0.60 22.75
C HIS A 220 5.21 -0.97 21.50
N TYR A 221 3.87 -0.97 21.58
CA TYR A 221 3.02 -1.47 20.48
C TYR A 221 2.56 -0.38 19.51
N HIS A 222 2.84 0.89 19.77
CA HIS A 222 2.49 2.00 18.86
C HIS A 222 3.71 2.87 18.57
N GLU A 223 3.56 3.77 17.61
CA GLU A 223 4.57 4.79 17.33
C GLU A 223 4.87 5.60 18.60
N MET A 224 6.14 5.63 18.99
CA MET A 224 6.58 6.37 20.16
C MET A 224 6.65 7.87 19.83
N SER A 225 6.21 8.69 20.77
CA SER A 225 6.39 10.14 20.67
C SER A 225 7.84 10.53 20.94
N GLU A 226 8.30 11.68 20.43
CA GLU A 226 9.66 12.19 20.70
C GLU A 226 9.95 12.35 22.21
N ILE A 227 8.92 12.61 23.02
CA ILE A 227 9.05 12.70 24.48
C ILE A 227 9.31 11.32 25.07
N LEU A 228 8.55 10.33 24.63
CA LEU A 228 8.69 8.95 25.10
C LEU A 228 10.02 8.33 24.68
N GLU A 229 10.54 8.67 23.48
CA GLU A 229 11.86 8.24 23.02
C GLU A 229 13.00 8.79 23.92
N LYS A 230 12.89 10.05 24.36
CA LYS A 230 13.85 10.65 25.29
C LYS A 230 13.79 9.98 26.67
N GLU A 231 12.58 9.79 27.20
CA GLU A 231 12.38 9.10 28.46
C GLU A 231 12.87 7.63 28.38
N ALA A 232 12.70 6.97 27.23
CA ALA A 232 13.23 5.63 26.98
C ALA A 232 14.77 5.56 27.05
N ALA A 233 15.45 6.63 26.64
CA ALA A 233 16.91 6.72 26.78
C ALA A 233 17.37 6.83 28.25
N GLU A 234 16.60 7.52 29.09
CA GLU A 234 16.94 7.77 30.50
C GLU A 234 16.83 6.50 31.38
N ILE A 235 15.94 5.56 30.99
CA ILE A 235 15.73 4.34 31.80
C ILE A 235 16.68 3.18 31.46
N CYS A 236 17.52 3.34 30.44
CA CYS A 236 18.50 2.31 30.10
C CYS A 236 19.47 2.05 31.25
N GLY A 237 19.62 0.78 31.62
CA GLY A 237 20.43 0.35 32.76
C GLY A 237 19.70 0.31 34.11
N MET A 238 18.47 0.85 34.22
CA MET A 238 17.71 0.80 35.48
C MET A 238 17.14 -0.61 35.73
N PRO A 239 17.05 -1.05 37.01
CA PRO A 239 16.54 -2.37 37.35
C PRO A 239 15.01 -2.47 37.18
N ILE A 240 14.57 -3.67 36.75
CA ILE A 240 13.17 -4.09 36.70
C ILE A 240 13.04 -5.38 37.51
N HIS A 241 12.12 -5.40 38.45
CA HIS A 241 11.86 -6.55 39.32
C HIS A 241 10.70 -7.37 38.76
N PHE A 242 10.92 -8.67 38.65
CA PHE A 242 9.91 -9.61 38.15
C PHE A 242 9.39 -10.49 39.27
N TYR A 243 8.09 -10.63 39.36
CA TYR A 243 7.41 -11.41 40.39
C TYR A 243 6.60 -12.53 39.74
N SER A 244 6.33 -13.60 40.50
CA SER A 244 5.36 -14.62 40.07
C SER A 244 3.96 -14.02 39.92
N LEU A 245 3.09 -14.68 39.14
CA LEU A 245 1.70 -14.21 38.90
C LEU A 245 0.92 -14.08 40.21
N ASN A 246 1.23 -14.92 41.22
CA ASN A 246 0.57 -14.91 42.53
C ASN A 246 0.83 -13.62 43.34
N ALA A 247 1.78 -12.79 42.92
CA ALA A 247 1.99 -11.47 43.54
C ALA A 247 0.85 -10.48 43.22
N TYR A 248 0.08 -10.71 42.19
CA TYR A 248 -1.00 -9.84 41.80
C TYR A 248 -2.16 -9.92 42.81
N GLY A 249 -2.64 -8.79 43.25
CA GLY A 249 -3.67 -8.71 44.29
C GLY A 249 -3.14 -8.63 45.72
N GLU A 250 -1.87 -8.96 45.95
CA GLU A 250 -1.22 -8.83 47.27
C GLU A 250 -0.99 -7.36 47.61
N GLN A 251 -1.49 -6.95 48.82
CA GLN A 251 -1.37 -5.57 49.32
C GLN A 251 -0.19 -5.36 50.28
N GLY A 252 0.54 -6.43 50.60
CA GLY A 252 1.63 -6.43 51.59
C GLY A 252 3.03 -6.53 51.00
N ASP A 253 3.92 -7.17 51.78
CA ASP A 253 5.29 -7.44 51.33
C ASP A 253 5.30 -8.48 50.19
N LYS A 254 5.71 -8.06 49.00
CA LYS A 254 5.77 -8.86 47.79
C LYS A 254 7.07 -9.63 47.62
N SER A 255 8.02 -9.48 48.57
CA SER A 255 9.35 -10.07 48.47
C SER A 255 9.34 -11.61 48.34
N ALA A 256 8.33 -12.27 48.94
CA ALA A 256 8.16 -13.72 48.84
C ALA A 256 7.81 -14.19 47.40
N PHE A 257 7.32 -13.31 46.55
CA PHE A 257 6.93 -13.61 45.14
C PHE A 257 7.98 -13.14 44.13
N GLU A 258 9.03 -12.46 44.58
CA GLU A 258 10.08 -11.96 43.69
C GLU A 258 10.88 -13.12 43.11
N LYS A 259 11.02 -13.13 41.80
CA LYS A 259 11.76 -14.14 41.04
C LYS A 259 13.17 -13.67 40.70
N GLY A 260 13.36 -12.37 40.46
CA GLY A 260 14.65 -11.78 40.17
C GLY A 260 14.52 -10.40 39.51
N THR A 261 15.69 -9.87 39.19
CA THR A 261 15.82 -8.50 38.64
C THR A 261 16.66 -8.53 37.38
N LEU A 262 16.26 -7.82 36.36
CA LEU A 262 17.03 -7.56 35.13
C LEU A 262 17.12 -6.06 34.88
N ASN A 263 18.18 -5.61 34.22
CA ASN A 263 18.31 -4.22 33.81
C ASN A 263 17.44 -3.96 32.57
N CYS A 264 16.82 -2.80 32.49
CA CYS A 264 16.20 -2.34 31.29
C CYS A 264 17.26 -2.06 30.22
N ALA A 265 17.46 -2.96 29.28
CA ALA A 265 18.42 -2.77 28.20
C ALA A 265 17.92 -1.77 27.14
N GLY A 266 16.62 -1.51 27.10
CA GLY A 266 16.00 -0.54 26.18
C GLY A 266 14.48 -0.61 26.14
N TYR A 267 13.88 0.40 25.53
CA TYR A 267 12.45 0.49 25.28
C TYR A 267 12.25 0.85 23.80
N LEU A 268 11.67 -0.05 23.00
CA LEU A 268 11.64 0.04 21.56
C LEU A 268 10.21 -0.06 21.00
N ASP A 269 9.96 0.69 19.93
CA ASP A 269 8.71 0.56 19.15
C ASP A 269 8.75 -0.71 18.28
N PHE A 270 7.91 -1.67 18.65
CA PHE A 270 7.73 -2.93 17.92
C PHE A 270 7.05 -2.73 16.56
N THR A 271 6.30 -1.64 16.39
CA THR A 271 5.54 -1.36 15.16
C THR A 271 6.36 -0.57 14.14
N ALA A 272 7.58 -0.21 14.47
CA ALA A 272 8.47 0.55 13.58
C ALA A 272 8.74 -0.23 12.28
N LYS A 273 8.72 0.49 11.15
CA LYS A 273 8.76 -0.09 9.80
C LYS A 273 9.92 -1.06 9.55
N TYR A 274 11.06 -0.82 10.17
CA TYR A 274 12.28 -1.60 9.96
C TYR A 274 12.67 -2.41 11.18
N PHE A 275 11.75 -2.54 12.16
CA PHE A 275 12.01 -3.41 13.32
C PHE A 275 12.21 -4.85 12.85
N PRO A 276 13.18 -5.59 13.38
CA PRO A 276 13.45 -6.98 13.02
C PRO A 276 12.20 -7.86 13.19
N LYS A 277 12.01 -8.83 12.30
CA LYS A 277 10.84 -9.71 12.34
C LYS A 277 10.88 -10.57 13.59
N LEU A 278 9.91 -10.37 14.47
CA LEU A 278 9.73 -11.16 15.68
C LEU A 278 8.31 -11.74 15.70
N GLN A 279 8.20 -13.05 15.83
CA GLN A 279 6.92 -13.68 16.15
C GLN A 279 6.67 -13.49 17.64
N THR A 280 5.55 -12.84 17.97
CA THR A 280 5.13 -12.58 19.35
C THR A 280 3.85 -13.34 19.65
N THR A 281 3.58 -13.67 20.89
CA THR A 281 2.24 -14.05 21.31
C THR A 281 1.31 -12.84 21.31
N SER A 282 0.19 -12.87 22.01
CA SER A 282 -0.74 -11.73 22.07
C SER A 282 -0.01 -10.44 22.45
N MET A 283 -0.08 -9.45 21.58
CA MET A 283 0.52 -8.13 21.80
C MET A 283 -0.50 -7.02 21.56
N GLY A 284 -0.47 -5.98 22.37
CA GLY A 284 -1.37 -4.83 22.27
C GLY A 284 -0.92 -3.70 23.18
N ASN A 285 -1.60 -2.56 23.08
CA ASN A 285 -1.19 -1.34 23.78
C ASN A 285 -1.13 -1.46 25.32
N GLN A 286 -1.98 -2.32 25.90
CA GLN A 286 -2.05 -2.51 27.34
C GLN A 286 -1.20 -3.70 27.86
N ILE A 287 -0.49 -4.40 26.95
CA ILE A 287 0.32 -5.55 27.31
C ILE A 287 1.76 -5.09 27.56
N HIS A 288 2.33 -5.46 28.70
CA HIS A 288 3.73 -5.24 29.00
C HIS A 288 4.53 -6.42 28.45
N TYR A 289 5.27 -6.17 27.38
CA TYR A 289 5.95 -7.21 26.64
C TYR A 289 7.44 -7.05 26.72
N PHE A 290 8.12 -8.03 27.30
CA PHE A 290 9.57 -8.05 27.46
C PHE A 290 10.18 -9.13 26.59
N ILE A 291 11.29 -8.80 25.94
CA ILE A 291 12.13 -9.76 25.23
C ILE A 291 13.48 -9.87 25.94
N MET A 292 13.98 -11.07 26.01
CA MET A 292 15.23 -11.38 26.68
C MET A 292 15.90 -12.65 26.15
N THR A 293 17.18 -12.82 26.41
CA THR A 293 17.89 -14.08 26.09
C THR A 293 17.45 -15.22 26.98
N LYS A 294 17.66 -16.46 26.51
CA LYS A 294 17.43 -17.65 27.33
C LYS A 294 18.19 -17.59 28.67
N LYS A 295 19.43 -17.06 28.67
CA LYS A 295 20.25 -16.90 29.86
C LYS A 295 19.62 -15.94 30.88
N ALA A 296 19.07 -14.81 30.42
CA ALA A 296 18.37 -13.88 31.29
C ALA A 296 17.09 -14.52 31.86
N PHE A 297 16.33 -15.21 31.03
CA PHE A 297 15.10 -15.89 31.42
C PHE A 297 15.36 -16.95 32.51
N ASP A 298 16.40 -17.78 32.32
CA ASP A 298 16.77 -18.85 33.28
C ASP A 298 17.20 -18.27 34.62
N SER A 299 17.83 -17.09 34.64
CA SER A 299 18.24 -16.42 35.91
C SER A 299 17.02 -16.00 36.76
N LEU A 300 15.85 -15.77 36.14
CA LEU A 300 14.61 -15.43 36.83
C LEU A 300 13.89 -16.65 37.40
N GLY A 301 14.24 -17.88 36.96
CA GLY A 301 13.66 -19.13 37.48
C GLY A 301 12.17 -19.33 37.15
N PHE A 302 11.66 -18.72 36.07
CA PHE A 302 10.33 -19.01 35.58
C PHE A 302 10.29 -20.32 34.82
N PRO A 303 9.16 -21.05 34.84
CA PRO A 303 8.97 -22.21 33.98
C PRO A 303 8.87 -21.78 32.52
N GLU A 304 9.65 -22.41 31.63
CA GLU A 304 9.54 -22.17 30.19
C GLU A 304 8.25 -22.75 29.66
N LYS A 305 7.45 -21.92 29.02
CA LYS A 305 6.16 -22.25 28.41
C LYS A 305 6.20 -21.96 26.90
N THR A 306 5.48 -22.73 26.09
CA THR A 306 5.29 -22.44 24.67
C THR A 306 3.97 -21.74 24.49
N PHE A 307 3.99 -20.49 24.07
CA PHE A 307 2.79 -19.68 23.81
C PHE A 307 2.20 -19.97 22.45
N ASP A 308 3.00 -19.81 21.40
CA ASP A 308 2.56 -19.95 20.02
C ASP A 308 3.51 -20.83 19.23
N MET A 309 2.98 -21.48 18.21
CA MET A 309 3.72 -22.18 17.17
C MET A 309 3.37 -21.57 15.82
N CYS A 310 4.39 -21.16 15.07
CA CYS A 310 4.25 -20.59 13.72
C CYS A 310 5.01 -21.45 12.73
N PHE A 311 4.49 -21.59 11.50
CA PHE A 311 5.18 -22.30 10.43
C PHE A 311 4.54 -22.00 9.06
N ASP A 312 5.29 -22.31 7.98
CA ASP A 312 4.80 -22.31 6.61
C ASP A 312 4.50 -23.71 6.14
N ALA A 313 3.60 -23.84 5.18
CA ALA A 313 3.20 -25.09 4.59
C ALA A 313 3.21 -25.03 3.06
N GLU A 314 3.21 -26.21 2.42
CA GLU A 314 3.03 -26.30 0.99
C GLU A 314 1.60 -25.86 0.61
N GLU A 315 1.49 -25.02 -0.43
CA GLU A 315 0.23 -24.35 -0.80
C GLU A 315 -0.92 -25.34 -1.04
N GLU A 316 -0.60 -26.47 -1.67
CA GLU A 316 -1.57 -27.52 -1.98
C GLU A 316 -2.11 -28.24 -0.73
N GLU A 317 -1.35 -28.24 0.36
CA GLU A 317 -1.69 -28.96 1.60
C GLU A 317 -2.30 -28.06 2.69
N GLN A 318 -2.29 -26.74 2.51
CA GLN A 318 -2.75 -25.78 3.53
C GLN A 318 -4.18 -26.06 4.02
N VAL A 319 -5.10 -26.42 3.12
CA VAL A 319 -6.49 -26.71 3.48
C VAL A 319 -6.59 -27.96 4.37
N MET A 320 -5.85 -29.03 4.02
CA MET A 320 -5.82 -30.27 4.80
C MET A 320 -5.17 -30.04 6.17
N ILE A 321 -4.06 -29.33 6.20
CA ILE A 321 -3.35 -28.99 7.44
C ILE A 321 -4.27 -28.18 8.36
N ASN A 322 -4.95 -27.16 7.84
CA ASN A 322 -5.89 -26.36 8.64
C ASN A 322 -7.00 -27.21 9.27
N GLN A 323 -7.60 -28.13 8.50
CA GLN A 323 -8.64 -29.02 9.03
C GLN A 323 -8.12 -29.88 10.18
N LYS A 324 -6.90 -30.43 10.04
CA LYS A 324 -6.27 -31.25 11.09
C LYS A 324 -5.92 -30.40 12.32
N LEU A 325 -5.37 -29.19 12.12
CA LEU A 325 -5.07 -28.27 13.20
C LEU A 325 -6.31 -27.87 13.98
N GLN A 326 -7.40 -27.52 13.27
CA GLN A 326 -8.68 -27.20 13.91
C GLN A 326 -9.20 -28.37 14.75
N GLN A 327 -9.07 -29.62 14.28
CA GLN A 327 -9.45 -30.79 15.04
C GLN A 327 -8.61 -30.98 16.30
N LEU A 328 -7.27 -30.84 16.19
CA LEU A 328 -6.35 -30.94 17.33
C LEU A 328 -6.65 -29.88 18.38
N VAL A 329 -6.80 -28.63 17.94
CA VAL A 329 -7.08 -27.48 18.81
C VAL A 329 -8.46 -27.62 19.48
N GLN A 330 -9.48 -28.06 18.75
CA GLN A 330 -10.80 -28.36 19.36
C GLN A 330 -10.77 -29.47 20.40
N GLN A 331 -9.96 -30.52 20.16
CA GLN A 331 -9.77 -31.58 21.16
C GLN A 331 -9.09 -31.06 22.43
N GLU A 332 -8.10 -30.17 22.26
CA GLU A 332 -7.39 -29.56 23.41
C GLU A 332 -8.28 -28.59 24.17
N ASN A 333 -9.05 -27.74 23.47
CA ASN A 333 -10.04 -26.85 24.09
C ASN A 333 -11.10 -27.59 24.90
N ARG A 334 -11.53 -28.78 24.43
CA ARG A 334 -12.47 -29.65 25.20
C ARG A 334 -11.85 -30.19 26.46
N LYS A 335 -10.55 -30.49 26.46
CA LYS A 335 -9.84 -31.01 27.66
C LYS A 335 -9.65 -29.92 28.71
N SER A 336 -9.36 -28.67 28.30
CA SER A 336 -9.22 -27.55 29.21
C SER A 336 -10.53 -27.08 29.84
N GLY A 337 -11.69 -27.58 29.36
CA GLY A 337 -12.99 -27.17 29.88
C GLY A 337 -13.47 -25.79 29.39
N GLU A 338 -12.66 -25.07 28.67
CA GLU A 338 -12.96 -23.77 28.09
C GLU A 338 -13.06 -23.88 26.56
N MET A 339 -14.14 -23.33 25.99
CA MET A 339 -14.44 -23.56 24.57
C MET A 339 -13.48 -22.89 23.58
N ASP A 340 -12.65 -21.92 23.96
CA ASP A 340 -11.84 -21.14 23.04
C ASP A 340 -10.46 -20.72 23.61
N THR A 341 -9.80 -21.63 24.32
CA THR A 341 -8.47 -21.33 24.91
C THR A 341 -7.40 -21.21 23.83
N PHE A 342 -7.43 -22.10 22.84
CA PHE A 342 -6.48 -22.15 21.73
C PHE A 342 -7.13 -21.78 20.42
N TYR A 343 -6.38 -21.12 19.54
CA TYR A 343 -6.84 -20.71 18.21
C TYR A 343 -5.87 -21.18 17.12
N VAL A 344 -6.41 -21.33 15.92
CA VAL A 344 -5.64 -21.52 14.69
C VAL A 344 -5.89 -20.32 13.78
N HIS A 345 -4.83 -19.64 13.42
CA HIS A 345 -4.83 -18.60 12.41
C HIS A 345 -4.16 -19.13 11.15
N ALA A 346 -4.89 -19.14 10.05
CA ALA A 346 -4.38 -19.60 8.76
C ALA A 346 -4.52 -18.44 7.75
N ASN A 347 -3.40 -18.01 7.19
CA ASN A 347 -3.37 -16.86 6.26
C ASN A 347 -4.29 -17.02 5.06
N TYR A 348 -4.36 -18.23 4.48
CA TYR A 348 -5.20 -18.48 3.31
C TYR A 348 -6.70 -18.29 3.60
N THR A 349 -7.17 -18.56 4.82
CA THR A 349 -8.59 -18.37 5.17
C THR A 349 -8.98 -16.90 5.20
N ILE A 350 -8.07 -16.04 5.64
CA ILE A 350 -8.26 -14.58 5.63
C ILE A 350 -8.24 -14.07 4.20
N LEU A 351 -7.29 -14.54 3.39
CA LEU A 351 -7.24 -14.20 1.96
C LEU A 351 -8.54 -14.60 1.27
N GLN A 352 -9.04 -15.81 1.52
CA GLN A 352 -10.28 -16.27 0.92
C GLN A 352 -11.50 -15.47 1.37
N ALA A 353 -11.59 -15.11 2.65
CA ALA A 353 -12.69 -14.29 3.17
C ALA A 353 -12.67 -12.85 2.61
N GLU A 354 -11.49 -12.26 2.46
CA GLU A 354 -11.35 -10.90 1.96
C GLU A 354 -11.26 -10.81 0.42
N GLN A 355 -11.03 -11.92 -0.30
CA GLN A 355 -10.83 -11.93 -1.74
C GLN A 355 -12.01 -11.29 -2.49
N ASN A 356 -13.24 -11.64 -2.15
CA ASN A 356 -14.43 -11.05 -2.77
C ASN A 356 -14.52 -9.53 -2.56
N ARG A 357 -14.09 -9.05 -1.42
CA ARG A 357 -14.07 -7.63 -1.08
C ARG A 357 -12.99 -6.89 -1.85
N ILE A 358 -11.80 -7.47 -1.95
CA ILE A 358 -10.67 -6.95 -2.74
C ILE A 358 -11.05 -6.91 -4.22
N ASP A 359 -11.60 -7.99 -4.76
CA ASP A 359 -12.01 -8.08 -6.15
C ASP A 359 -13.11 -7.06 -6.49
N THR A 360 -14.09 -6.88 -5.61
CA THR A 360 -15.13 -5.86 -5.78
C THR A 360 -14.53 -4.45 -5.82
N ALA A 361 -13.62 -4.14 -4.90
CA ALA A 361 -12.93 -2.84 -4.87
C ALA A 361 -12.10 -2.61 -6.13
N ASN A 362 -11.36 -3.63 -6.60
CA ASN A 362 -10.56 -3.59 -7.83
C ASN A 362 -11.44 -3.38 -9.07
N ILE A 363 -12.59 -4.05 -9.16
CA ILE A 363 -13.55 -3.89 -10.26
C ILE A 363 -14.10 -2.46 -10.27
N ILE A 364 -14.52 -1.92 -9.13
CA ILE A 364 -15.09 -0.57 -9.04
C ILE A 364 -14.05 0.49 -9.41
N LEU A 365 -12.85 0.44 -8.80
CA LEU A 365 -11.77 1.40 -9.08
C LEU A 365 -11.30 1.27 -10.53
N GLY A 366 -11.17 0.05 -11.02
CA GLY A 366 -10.81 -0.23 -12.41
C GLY A 366 -11.85 0.33 -13.39
N ALA A 367 -13.13 0.08 -13.16
CA ALA A 367 -14.22 0.58 -14.02
C ALA A 367 -14.23 2.12 -14.08
N LEU A 368 -14.07 2.80 -12.93
CA LEU A 368 -13.97 4.26 -12.89
C LEU A 368 -12.75 4.77 -13.66
N ALA A 369 -11.58 4.18 -13.43
CA ALA A 369 -10.34 4.58 -14.08
C ALA A 369 -10.40 4.37 -15.60
N TYR A 370 -10.87 3.21 -16.06
CA TYR A 370 -11.05 2.93 -17.49
C TYR A 370 -12.14 3.80 -18.12
N GLY A 371 -13.21 4.12 -17.38
CA GLY A 371 -14.23 5.07 -17.83
C GLY A 371 -13.67 6.45 -18.12
N ILE A 372 -12.84 6.99 -17.21
CA ILE A 372 -12.17 8.28 -17.39
C ILE A 372 -11.18 8.23 -18.56
N MET A 373 -10.43 7.13 -18.70
CA MET A 373 -9.52 6.93 -19.83
C MET A 373 -10.29 6.92 -21.16
N LEU A 374 -11.43 6.24 -21.22
CA LEU A 374 -12.27 6.16 -22.42
C LEU A 374 -12.77 7.56 -22.83
N ILE A 375 -13.21 8.37 -21.86
CA ILE A 375 -13.59 9.77 -22.11
C ILE A 375 -12.40 10.55 -22.70
N GLY A 376 -11.18 10.36 -22.15
CA GLY A 376 -9.96 10.96 -22.68
C GLY A 376 -9.69 10.55 -24.13
N ILE A 377 -9.80 9.27 -24.45
CA ILE A 377 -9.62 8.73 -25.81
C ILE A 377 -10.67 9.31 -26.76
N LEU A 378 -11.95 9.34 -26.36
CA LEU A 378 -13.02 9.92 -27.17
C LEU A 378 -12.78 11.40 -27.46
N ASN A 379 -12.34 12.16 -26.45
CA ASN A 379 -11.99 13.57 -26.62
C ASN A 379 -10.81 13.75 -27.59
N TYR A 380 -9.81 12.90 -27.51
CA TYR A 380 -8.69 12.87 -28.47
C TYR A 380 -9.15 12.57 -29.89
N CYS A 381 -9.96 11.52 -30.07
CA CYS A 381 -10.53 11.15 -31.38
C CYS A 381 -11.35 12.31 -31.96
N HIS A 382 -12.23 12.90 -31.13
CA HIS A 382 -13.06 14.04 -31.55
C HIS A 382 -12.21 15.23 -31.99
N THR A 383 -11.17 15.56 -31.22
CA THR A 383 -10.28 16.69 -31.54
C THR A 383 -9.54 16.47 -32.85
N ILE A 384 -9.01 15.27 -33.10
CA ILE A 384 -8.35 14.95 -34.37
C ILE A 384 -9.32 15.04 -35.55
N LEU A 385 -10.50 14.41 -35.43
CA LEU A 385 -11.50 14.44 -36.48
C LEU A 385 -12.01 15.86 -36.76
N ALA A 386 -12.24 16.67 -35.73
CA ALA A 386 -12.66 18.06 -35.89
C ALA A 386 -11.58 18.90 -36.59
N ASN A 387 -10.32 18.80 -36.14
CA ASN A 387 -9.20 19.52 -36.76
C ASN A 387 -9.07 19.15 -38.26
N GLN A 388 -9.22 17.87 -38.59
CA GLN A 388 -9.14 17.42 -39.98
C GLN A 388 -10.34 17.90 -40.82
N SER A 389 -11.55 17.94 -40.24
CA SER A 389 -12.75 18.41 -40.93
C SER A 389 -12.66 19.90 -41.28
N ILE A 390 -12.11 20.72 -40.43
CA ILE A 390 -11.87 22.16 -40.67
C ILE A 390 -10.87 22.36 -41.82
N ARG A 391 -9.88 21.47 -41.95
CA ARG A 391 -8.78 21.57 -42.91
C ARG A 391 -9.04 20.86 -44.24
N LYS A 392 -10.27 20.34 -44.49
CA LYS A 392 -10.60 19.66 -45.76
C LYS A 392 -10.30 20.49 -47.00
N ARG A 393 -10.61 21.80 -46.97
CA ARG A 393 -10.30 22.71 -48.07
C ARG A 393 -8.79 22.90 -48.30
N GLU A 394 -8.03 23.07 -47.22
CA GLU A 394 -6.54 23.14 -47.27
C GLU A 394 -5.94 21.89 -47.91
N PHE A 395 -6.40 20.69 -47.51
CA PHE A 395 -5.94 19.43 -48.11
C PHE A 395 -6.33 19.29 -49.58
N ALA A 396 -7.53 19.72 -49.93
CA ALA A 396 -7.96 19.71 -51.34
C ALA A 396 -7.08 20.62 -52.19
N THR A 397 -6.77 21.84 -51.71
CA THR A 397 -5.85 22.77 -52.39
C THR A 397 -4.44 22.18 -52.52
N MET A 398 -3.90 21.57 -51.47
CA MET A 398 -2.59 20.92 -51.50
C MET A 398 -2.52 19.77 -52.53
N ILE A 399 -3.58 18.98 -52.63
CA ILE A 399 -3.70 17.93 -53.64
C ILE A 399 -3.78 18.52 -55.05
N SER A 400 -4.46 19.64 -55.24
CA SER A 400 -4.57 20.32 -56.53
C SER A 400 -3.20 20.93 -56.97
N ILE A 401 -2.36 21.34 -56.04
CA ILE A 401 -0.99 21.85 -56.30
C ILE A 401 0.02 20.70 -56.55
N GLY A 402 -0.40 19.41 -56.37
CA GLY A 402 0.46 18.26 -56.67
C GLY A 402 0.84 17.37 -55.49
N LEU A 403 0.30 17.62 -54.28
CA LEU A 403 0.54 16.71 -53.16
C LEU A 403 -0.02 15.32 -53.44
N THR A 404 0.82 14.30 -53.37
CA THR A 404 0.37 12.91 -53.58
C THR A 404 -0.43 12.39 -52.39
N LYS A 405 -1.34 11.46 -52.63
CA LYS A 405 -2.12 10.81 -51.53
C LYS A 405 -1.24 10.13 -50.50
N LYS A 406 -0.10 9.54 -50.90
CA LYS A 406 0.89 8.93 -49.98
C LYS A 406 1.56 9.98 -49.10
N GLN A 407 1.85 11.16 -49.64
CA GLN A 407 2.42 12.26 -48.88
C GLN A 407 1.44 12.81 -47.86
N LEU A 408 0.13 12.96 -48.26
CA LEU A 408 -0.93 13.36 -47.33
C LEU A 408 -1.07 12.36 -46.17
N TRP A 409 -1.14 11.05 -46.47
CA TRP A 409 -1.19 10.02 -45.42
C TRP A 409 0.01 10.08 -44.50
N LYS A 410 1.21 10.21 -45.04
CA LYS A 410 2.45 10.38 -44.24
C LYS A 410 2.41 11.60 -43.33
N MET A 411 1.90 12.73 -43.81
CA MET A 411 1.77 13.95 -43.03
C MET A 411 0.79 13.77 -41.86
N LEU A 412 -0.37 13.16 -42.10
CA LEU A 412 -1.35 12.86 -41.06
C LEU A 412 -0.83 11.89 -40.02
N MET A 413 -0.07 10.87 -40.44
CA MET A 413 0.61 9.95 -39.51
C MET A 413 1.61 10.71 -38.60
N TRP A 414 2.40 11.63 -39.14
CA TRP A 414 3.32 12.43 -38.34
C TRP A 414 2.59 13.38 -37.38
N GLU A 415 1.48 13.96 -37.78
CA GLU A 415 0.63 14.74 -36.88
C GLU A 415 0.20 13.93 -35.67
N GLY A 416 -0.34 12.71 -35.88
CA GLY A 416 -0.71 11.82 -34.80
C GLY A 416 0.48 11.35 -33.94
N MET A 417 1.66 11.10 -34.58
CA MET A 417 2.88 10.75 -33.85
C MET A 417 3.33 11.86 -32.89
N TYR A 418 3.21 13.14 -33.28
CA TYR A 418 3.54 14.25 -32.39
C TYR A 418 2.59 14.33 -31.20
N TYR A 419 1.29 14.11 -31.40
CA TYR A 419 0.33 13.99 -30.29
C TYR A 419 0.72 12.83 -29.35
N TRP A 420 1.03 11.67 -29.94
CA TRP A 420 1.44 10.50 -29.17
C TRP A 420 2.70 10.77 -28.32
N VAL A 421 3.74 11.36 -28.92
CA VAL A 421 4.98 11.70 -28.18
C VAL A 421 4.70 12.66 -27.02
N MET A 422 3.86 13.68 -27.24
CA MET A 422 3.52 14.64 -26.18
C MET A 422 2.72 14.01 -25.05
N ILE A 423 1.74 13.13 -25.38
CA ILE A 423 0.94 12.43 -24.39
C ILE A 423 1.79 11.46 -23.59
N MET A 424 2.59 10.64 -24.28
CA MET A 424 3.47 9.68 -23.60
C MET A 424 4.58 10.38 -22.81
N GLY A 425 5.15 11.46 -23.34
CA GLY A 425 6.09 12.29 -22.62
C GLY A 425 5.49 12.87 -21.34
N GLY A 426 4.28 13.42 -21.40
CA GLY A 426 3.58 13.93 -20.23
C GLY A 426 3.25 12.82 -19.20
N LEU A 427 2.81 11.67 -19.68
CA LEU A 427 2.48 10.54 -18.81
C LEU A 427 3.72 9.95 -18.12
N VAL A 428 4.80 9.74 -18.86
CA VAL A 428 6.05 9.17 -18.31
C VAL A 428 6.75 10.15 -17.39
N THR A 429 6.68 11.45 -17.61
CA THR A 429 7.33 12.45 -16.74
C THR A 429 6.41 12.89 -15.60
N ILE A 430 5.40 13.69 -15.92
CA ILE A 430 4.47 14.25 -14.90
C ILE A 430 3.63 13.15 -14.26
N GLY A 431 3.13 12.21 -15.06
CA GLY A 431 2.31 11.11 -14.59
C GLY A 431 3.07 10.22 -13.60
N SER A 432 4.29 9.81 -13.94
CA SER A 432 5.12 9.00 -13.04
C SER A 432 5.48 9.74 -11.76
N LEU A 433 5.78 11.04 -11.84
CA LEU A 433 6.06 11.85 -10.65
C LEU A 433 4.87 11.87 -9.68
N ILE A 434 3.67 12.14 -10.20
CA ILE A 434 2.44 12.18 -9.39
C ILE A 434 2.17 10.81 -8.75
N VAL A 435 2.31 9.72 -9.51
CA VAL A 435 2.09 8.35 -9.01
C VAL A 435 3.12 7.97 -7.94
N ILE A 436 4.39 8.34 -8.09
CA ILE A 436 5.42 8.11 -7.08
C ILE A 436 5.14 8.91 -5.80
N VAL A 437 4.73 10.18 -5.92
CA VAL A 437 4.36 10.99 -4.75
C VAL A 437 3.14 10.38 -4.04
N LEU A 438 2.11 9.98 -4.79
CA LEU A 438 0.94 9.29 -4.24
C LEU A 438 1.33 8.01 -3.50
N ALA A 439 2.18 7.18 -4.10
CA ALA A 439 2.67 5.95 -3.49
C ALA A 439 3.40 6.22 -2.16
N ARG A 440 4.28 7.23 -2.12
CA ARG A 440 4.97 7.63 -0.88
C ARG A 440 4.02 8.11 0.22
N MET A 441 2.96 8.85 -0.16
CA MET A 441 1.94 9.29 0.80
C MET A 441 1.17 8.10 1.40
N ILE A 442 0.84 7.10 0.57
CA ILE A 442 0.15 5.88 1.01
C ILE A 442 1.07 5.03 1.87
N GLN A 443 2.33 4.86 1.51
CA GLN A 443 3.32 4.09 2.29
C GLN A 443 3.51 4.61 3.72
N LYS A 444 3.34 5.92 3.94
CA LYS A 444 3.38 6.50 5.29
C LYS A 444 2.20 6.08 6.17
N LYS A 445 1.07 5.71 5.58
CA LYS A 445 -0.16 5.34 6.30
C LYS A 445 -0.42 3.83 6.33
N LEU A 446 0.04 3.11 5.30
CA LEU A 446 -0.17 1.68 5.14
C LEU A 446 1.19 0.99 5.07
N LEU A 447 1.61 0.38 6.18
CA LEU A 447 2.92 -0.28 6.32
C LEU A 447 3.12 -1.40 5.30
N TYR A 448 2.05 -2.12 4.93
CA TYR A 448 2.08 -3.23 3.97
C TYR A 448 1.99 -2.80 2.51
N PHE A 449 1.93 -1.49 2.22
CA PHE A 449 1.86 -1.01 0.84
C PHE A 449 3.19 -1.21 0.12
N LYS A 450 3.19 -2.05 -0.93
CA LYS A 450 4.35 -2.26 -1.81
C LYS A 450 4.15 -1.50 -3.12
N PHE A 451 5.04 -0.54 -3.37
CA PHE A 451 5.01 0.19 -4.63
C PHE A 451 5.58 -0.64 -5.77
N VAL A 452 4.74 -0.94 -6.77
CA VAL A 452 5.15 -1.54 -8.03
C VAL A 452 4.92 -0.52 -9.14
N TYR A 453 5.99 -0.18 -9.87
CA TYR A 453 5.87 0.79 -10.97
C TYR A 453 5.05 0.19 -12.12
N PRO A 454 3.97 0.85 -12.61
CA PRO A 454 3.03 0.28 -13.57
C PRO A 454 3.55 0.34 -15.01
N LEU A 455 4.74 -0.22 -15.27
CA LEU A 455 5.38 -0.19 -16.59
C LEU A 455 4.56 -0.89 -17.67
N THR A 456 3.97 -2.04 -17.34
CA THR A 456 3.15 -2.83 -18.28
C THR A 456 1.95 -2.03 -18.77
N GLN A 457 1.28 -1.29 -17.88
CA GLN A 457 0.12 -0.45 -18.21
C GLN A 457 0.52 0.73 -19.08
N ILE A 458 1.67 1.34 -18.82
CA ILE A 458 2.21 2.43 -19.65
C ILE A 458 2.50 1.94 -21.08
N VAL A 459 3.14 0.78 -21.19
CA VAL A 459 3.43 0.18 -22.51
C VAL A 459 2.15 -0.19 -23.25
N LEU A 460 1.19 -0.81 -22.55
CA LEU A 460 -0.11 -1.16 -23.13
C LEU A 460 -0.85 0.09 -23.64
N PHE A 461 -0.89 1.15 -22.82
CA PHE A 461 -1.49 2.42 -23.20
C PHE A 461 -0.79 3.03 -24.44
N ALA A 462 0.54 2.99 -24.48
CA ALA A 462 1.31 3.47 -25.64
C ALA A 462 0.94 2.73 -26.94
N VAL A 463 0.81 1.41 -26.87
CA VAL A 463 0.45 0.57 -28.03
C VAL A 463 -0.99 0.86 -28.47
N ILE A 464 -1.93 0.94 -27.53
CA ILE A 464 -3.34 1.28 -27.81
C ILE A 464 -3.44 2.65 -28.49
N MET A 465 -2.74 3.65 -28.01
CA MET A 465 -2.74 5.00 -28.59
C MET A 465 -2.13 5.04 -29.99
N LEU A 466 -1.08 4.25 -30.26
CA LEU A 466 -0.53 4.09 -31.61
C LEU A 466 -1.54 3.43 -32.55
N ALA A 467 -2.22 2.38 -32.11
CA ALA A 467 -3.25 1.72 -32.89
C ALA A 467 -4.44 2.67 -33.22
N ILE A 468 -4.90 3.43 -32.25
CA ILE A 468 -5.96 4.45 -32.44
C ILE A 468 -5.49 5.49 -33.47
N ASN A 469 -4.28 5.99 -33.35
CA ASN A 469 -3.70 6.96 -34.29
C ASN A 469 -3.68 6.40 -35.72
N PHE A 470 -3.24 5.16 -35.89
CA PHE A 470 -3.22 4.50 -37.20
C PHE A 470 -4.62 4.36 -37.78
N VAL A 471 -5.60 3.91 -36.99
CA VAL A 471 -7.00 3.75 -37.40
C VAL A 471 -7.60 5.09 -37.82
N LEU A 472 -7.47 6.14 -36.98
CA LEU A 472 -7.98 7.48 -37.28
C LEU A 472 -7.38 8.03 -38.56
N THR A 473 -6.05 7.93 -38.71
CA THR A 473 -5.38 8.38 -39.96
C THR A 473 -5.90 7.67 -41.19
N THR A 474 -6.17 6.36 -41.10
CA THR A 474 -6.70 5.58 -42.23
C THR A 474 -8.14 5.94 -42.55
N ILE A 475 -8.97 6.20 -41.52
CA ILE A 475 -10.36 6.68 -41.71
C ILE A 475 -10.36 8.03 -42.43
N ILE A 476 -9.57 8.98 -41.95
CA ILE A 476 -9.47 10.32 -42.56
C ILE A 476 -8.97 10.25 -43.99
N TYR A 477 -7.93 9.43 -44.23
CA TYR A 477 -7.38 9.20 -45.55
C TYR A 477 -8.42 8.58 -46.51
N SER A 478 -9.18 7.58 -46.06
CA SER A 478 -10.25 6.97 -46.92
C SER A 478 -11.37 7.96 -47.21
N GLY A 479 -11.74 8.82 -46.25
CA GLY A 479 -12.67 9.93 -46.44
C GLY A 479 -12.19 10.95 -47.46
N SER A 480 -10.88 11.18 -47.59
CA SER A 480 -10.30 12.14 -48.54
C SER A 480 -10.52 11.77 -49.99
N LYS A 481 -10.81 10.51 -50.32
CA LYS A 481 -11.20 10.07 -51.67
C LYS A 481 -12.48 10.74 -52.17
N LYS A 482 -13.42 11.04 -51.28
CA LYS A 482 -14.72 11.68 -51.61
C LYS A 482 -14.59 13.20 -51.74
N TRP A 483 -13.52 13.83 -51.27
CA TRP A 483 -13.37 15.30 -51.32
C TRP A 483 -13.17 15.85 -52.73
N LYS A 484 -12.63 15.06 -53.68
CA LYS A 484 -12.50 15.46 -55.09
C LYS A 484 -13.84 15.59 -55.83
N LEU A 485 -14.89 14.88 -55.39
CA LEU A 485 -16.18 14.87 -56.07
C LEU A 485 -17.05 16.08 -55.71
N ASN A 486 -16.99 16.51 -54.44
CA ASN A 486 -17.88 17.57 -53.94
C ASN A 486 -17.42 18.99 -54.33
N LEU A 487 -16.13 19.21 -54.65
CA LEU A 487 -15.64 20.51 -55.14
C LEU A 487 -15.99 20.79 -56.61
N ARG A 488 -16.45 19.76 -57.35
CA ARG A 488 -16.92 19.89 -58.75
C ARG A 488 -18.42 20.18 -58.87
N ILE A 489 -19.17 20.16 -57.79
CA ILE A 489 -20.63 20.32 -57.76
C ILE A 489 -21.03 21.69 -57.19
N GLU A 490 -20.09 22.46 -56.58
CA GLU A 490 -20.35 23.78 -56.02
C GLU A 490 -19.79 24.94 -56.88
N ASP A 491 -19.25 24.64 -58.09
CA ASP A 491 -19.05 25.62 -59.17
C ASP A 491 -20.21 25.54 -60.18
#